data_433561b4a4aed1e7992adceb8787c9be
#
_entry.id   433561b4a4aed1e7992adceb8787c9be
#
_cell.length_a   1.000
_cell.length_b   1.000
_cell.length_c   1.000
_cell.angle_alpha   90.00
_cell.angle_beta   90.00
_cell.angle_gamma   90.00
#
_symmetry.space_group_name_H-M   'P 1'
#
loop_
_entity.id
_entity.type
_entity.pdbx_description
1 polymer ?
#
loop_
_entity_poly.entity_id
_entity_poly.type
_entity_poly.pdbx_seq_one_letter_code
_entity_poly.pdbx_strand_id
1 'polypeptide(L)'
;MGVWRPGNRKLRIWLILAGILVLGAGAVILTKHWLGGDNKGRLLRSQVIKPVPVHEAPRRRVQLYFSSAGGDHLRAEERRIEAGDPLAVAEALLAGLLQGPEGADLVSPIPKGTRLLHLFVTEEGIAYVDFSSELSASHPGGAAAERSTLYAIVNTLILNLKEIERVQIMIEGKPQATLAGHFDIRHPKTADLLLVR
;
A
#
# COMPACT_ATOMS: atom_id res chain seq x y z
N MET A 1 1.79 56.81 -92.03
CA MET A 1 0.40 57.07 -91.56
C MET A 1 -0.04 55.86 -90.80
N GLY A 2 0.06 55.91 -89.46
CA GLY A 2 -0.34 54.84 -88.63
C GLY A 2 -1.66 55.22 -87.87
N VAL A 3 -2.69 54.48 -88.15
CA VAL A 3 -4.03 54.69 -87.53
C VAL A 3 -4.06 54.05 -86.15
N TRP A 4 -4.04 54.88 -85.09
CA TRP A 4 -4.20 54.47 -83.72
C TRP A 4 -5.70 54.14 -83.45
N ARG A 5 -6.01 52.88 -83.19
CA ARG A 5 -7.38 52.47 -82.77
C ARG A 5 -7.49 52.52 -81.25
N PRO A 6 -8.43 53.26 -80.66
CA PRO A 6 -8.64 53.26 -79.21
C PRO A 6 -9.24 51.92 -78.76
N GLY A 7 -8.42 51.20 -78.03
CA GLY A 7 -8.89 49.92 -77.40
C GLY A 7 -10.04 50.16 -76.47
N ASN A 8 -11.05 49.27 -76.51
CA ASN A 8 -12.31 49.30 -75.78
C ASN A 8 -12.03 49.30 -74.26
N ARG A 9 -11.90 50.46 -73.65
CA ARG A 9 -11.72 50.69 -72.23
C ARG A 9 -12.85 49.98 -71.41
N LYS A 10 -14.04 50.01 -71.91
CA LYS A 10 -15.21 49.37 -71.30
C LYS A 10 -15.06 47.83 -71.22
N LEU A 11 -14.56 47.21 -72.27
CA LEU A 11 -14.32 45.77 -72.31
C LEU A 11 -13.26 45.32 -71.28
N ARG A 12 -12.18 46.10 -71.14
CA ARG A 12 -11.16 45.83 -70.13
C ARG A 12 -11.68 45.93 -68.67
N ILE A 13 -12.53 46.92 -68.43
CA ILE A 13 -13.17 47.11 -67.12
C ILE A 13 -14.10 45.92 -66.81
N TRP A 14 -14.89 45.48 -67.78
CA TRP A 14 -15.78 44.31 -67.60
C TRP A 14 -14.99 43.02 -67.36
N LEU A 15 -13.83 42.83 -68.01
CA LEU A 15 -13.00 41.68 -67.81
C LEU A 15 -12.33 41.69 -66.41
N ILE A 16 -11.94 42.89 -65.95
CA ILE A 16 -11.40 43.03 -64.57
C ILE A 16 -12.49 42.78 -63.52
N LEU A 17 -13.68 43.30 -63.69
CA LEU A 17 -14.77 43.08 -62.78
C LEU A 17 -15.23 41.60 -62.74
N ALA A 18 -15.26 40.94 -63.90
CA ALA A 18 -15.53 39.49 -63.96
C ALA A 18 -14.45 38.65 -63.24
N GLY A 19 -13.16 39.06 -63.43
CA GLY A 19 -12.05 38.40 -62.73
C GLY A 19 -12.14 38.53 -61.21
N ILE A 20 -12.51 39.69 -60.67
CA ILE A 20 -12.67 39.94 -59.25
C ILE A 20 -13.86 39.13 -58.70
N LEU A 21 -14.96 39.00 -59.47
CA LEU A 21 -16.13 38.23 -59.06
C LEU A 21 -15.85 36.73 -58.99
N VAL A 22 -15.02 36.22 -59.94
CA VAL A 22 -14.61 34.80 -59.92
C VAL A 22 -13.65 34.52 -58.76
N LEU A 23 -12.70 35.45 -58.53
CA LEU A 23 -11.76 35.31 -57.39
C LEU A 23 -12.49 35.43 -56.04
N GLY A 24 -13.47 36.32 -55.91
CA GLY A 24 -14.30 36.44 -54.71
C GLY A 24 -15.13 35.22 -54.46
N ALA A 25 -15.77 34.64 -55.48
CA ALA A 25 -16.55 33.40 -55.35
C ALA A 25 -15.64 32.21 -54.98
N GLY A 26 -14.45 32.12 -55.58
CA GLY A 26 -13.46 31.08 -55.23
C GLY A 26 -13.00 31.17 -53.76
N ALA A 27 -12.76 32.37 -53.24
CA ALA A 27 -12.35 32.58 -51.85
C ALA A 27 -13.48 32.20 -50.87
N VAL A 28 -14.74 32.50 -51.18
CA VAL A 28 -15.88 32.11 -50.34
C VAL A 28 -16.09 30.59 -50.34
N ILE A 29 -15.86 29.91 -51.44
CA ILE A 29 -15.93 28.46 -51.52
C ILE A 29 -14.79 27.81 -50.75
N LEU A 30 -13.57 28.32 -50.87
CA LEU A 30 -12.41 27.83 -50.13
C LEU A 30 -12.58 28.05 -48.61
N THR A 31 -13.09 29.21 -48.20
CA THR A 31 -13.31 29.45 -46.75
C THR A 31 -14.44 28.57 -46.20
N LYS A 32 -15.52 28.34 -46.94
CA LYS A 32 -16.55 27.39 -46.55
C LYS A 32 -16.04 25.94 -46.49
N HIS A 33 -15.10 25.59 -47.39
CA HIS A 33 -14.50 24.26 -47.36
C HIS A 33 -13.49 24.12 -46.21
N TRP A 34 -12.84 25.22 -45.83
CA TRP A 34 -11.89 25.24 -44.73
C TRP A 34 -12.56 25.39 -43.36
N LEU A 35 -13.66 26.16 -43.25
CA LEU A 35 -14.45 26.29 -42.04
C LEU A 35 -15.55 25.21 -41.91
N GLY A 36 -15.88 24.51 -43.02
CA GLY A 36 -16.76 23.35 -43.01
C GLY A 36 -16.04 22.04 -42.77
N GLY A 37 -14.79 22.11 -42.29
CA GLY A 37 -14.13 20.95 -41.73
C GLY A 37 -15.04 20.34 -40.67
N ASP A 38 -15.51 19.16 -41.02
CA ASP A 38 -16.42 18.29 -40.26
C ASP A 38 -15.95 18.22 -38.80
N ASN A 39 -16.35 19.23 -38.02
CA ASN A 39 -16.41 19.14 -36.59
C ASN A 39 -17.62 18.22 -36.27
N LYS A 40 -17.63 17.05 -36.89
CA LYS A 40 -18.12 15.88 -36.18
C LYS A 40 -17.18 15.76 -34.98
N GLY A 41 -17.54 16.51 -33.95
CA GLY A 41 -17.00 16.32 -32.64
C GLY A 41 -16.91 14.82 -32.48
N ARG A 42 -15.70 14.32 -32.57
CA ARG A 42 -15.32 13.09 -31.95
C ARG A 42 -15.57 13.39 -30.48
N LEU A 43 -16.87 13.32 -30.11
CA LEU A 43 -17.22 13.06 -28.76
C LEU A 43 -16.34 11.88 -28.43
N LEU A 44 -15.20 12.19 -27.81
CA LEU A 44 -14.51 11.21 -27.02
C LEU A 44 -15.64 10.67 -26.17
N ARG A 45 -16.23 9.59 -26.65
CA ARG A 45 -17.11 8.77 -25.86
C ARG A 45 -16.26 8.55 -24.65
N SER A 46 -16.55 9.35 -23.62
CA SER A 46 -16.03 9.12 -22.31
C SER A 46 -16.36 7.66 -22.08
N GLN A 47 -15.39 6.81 -22.34
CA GLN A 47 -15.47 5.44 -21.90
C GLN A 47 -15.63 5.64 -20.41
N VAL A 48 -16.85 5.50 -19.94
CA VAL A 48 -17.09 5.28 -18.53
C VAL A 48 -16.16 4.12 -18.21
N ILE A 49 -15.00 4.46 -17.69
CA ILE A 49 -14.06 3.48 -17.16
C ILE A 49 -14.91 2.83 -16.08
N LYS A 50 -15.52 1.70 -16.44
CA LYS A 50 -16.17 0.85 -15.45
C LYS A 50 -15.10 0.71 -14.39
N PRO A 51 -15.35 1.10 -13.13
CA PRO A 51 -14.36 0.90 -12.08
C PRO A 51 -13.97 -0.55 -12.19
N VAL A 52 -12.70 -0.80 -12.49
CA VAL A 52 -12.12 -2.14 -12.41
C VAL A 52 -12.49 -2.60 -11.01
N PRO A 53 -13.21 -3.70 -10.83
CA PRO A 53 -13.51 -4.19 -9.51
C PRO A 53 -12.15 -4.29 -8.81
N VAL A 54 -11.94 -3.46 -7.80
CA VAL A 54 -10.81 -3.60 -6.90
C VAL A 54 -11.04 -4.98 -6.31
N HIS A 55 -10.29 -5.98 -6.77
CA HIS A 55 -10.24 -7.27 -6.13
C HIS A 55 -9.68 -6.96 -4.73
N GLU A 56 -10.57 -6.79 -3.76
CA GLU A 56 -10.12 -6.78 -2.37
C GLU A 56 -9.34 -8.08 -2.18
N ALA A 57 -8.07 -7.94 -1.84
CA ALA A 57 -7.25 -9.09 -1.53
C ALA A 57 -8.00 -9.94 -0.48
N PRO A 58 -8.04 -11.27 -0.66
CA PRO A 58 -8.76 -12.12 0.27
C PRO A 58 -8.23 -11.87 1.68
N ARG A 59 -9.15 -11.65 2.63
CA ARG A 59 -8.81 -11.40 4.03
C ARG A 59 -8.90 -12.69 4.82
N ARG A 60 -7.95 -12.89 5.74
CA ARG A 60 -7.98 -13.99 6.71
C ARG A 60 -8.17 -13.48 8.13
N ARG A 61 -8.85 -14.26 8.96
CA ARG A 61 -8.94 -14.02 10.40
C ARG A 61 -7.68 -14.54 11.06
N VAL A 62 -7.16 -13.76 11.99
CA VAL A 62 -5.97 -14.08 12.79
C VAL A 62 -6.20 -13.71 14.24
N GLN A 63 -5.37 -14.27 15.13
CA GLN A 63 -5.41 -14.02 16.57
C GLN A 63 -4.14 -13.27 16.98
N LEU A 64 -4.28 -12.06 17.49
CA LEU A 64 -3.19 -11.31 18.09
C LEU A 64 -3.28 -11.47 19.62
N TYR A 65 -2.15 -11.71 20.26
CA TYR A 65 -2.12 -11.97 21.69
C TYR A 65 -1.63 -10.75 22.46
N PHE A 66 -2.50 -10.20 23.32
CA PHE A 66 -2.22 -9.04 24.15
C PHE A 66 -2.34 -9.40 25.63
N SER A 67 -1.70 -8.62 26.50
CA SER A 67 -1.88 -8.78 27.95
C SER A 67 -3.28 -8.45 28.40
N SER A 68 -3.83 -9.21 29.33
CA SER A 68 -4.98 -8.78 30.12
C SER A 68 -4.64 -7.51 30.91
N ALA A 69 -5.63 -6.74 31.32
CA ALA A 69 -5.42 -5.54 32.14
C ALA A 69 -4.69 -5.84 33.47
N GLY A 70 -4.83 -7.07 34.00
CA GLY A 70 -4.10 -7.56 35.19
C GLY A 70 -2.67 -8.00 34.93
N GLY A 71 -2.26 -8.17 33.67
CA GLY A 71 -0.91 -8.56 33.26
C GLY A 71 -0.51 -10.02 33.56
N ASP A 72 -1.45 -10.85 34.01
CA ASP A 72 -1.21 -12.23 34.47
C ASP A 72 -1.31 -13.28 33.36
N HIS A 73 -1.98 -12.97 32.26
CA HIS A 73 -2.18 -13.85 31.12
C HIS A 73 -2.33 -13.05 29.80
N LEU A 74 -2.23 -13.78 28.69
CA LEU A 74 -2.50 -13.26 27.36
C LEU A 74 -3.92 -13.63 26.94
N ARG A 75 -4.55 -12.71 26.22
CA ARG A 75 -5.86 -12.92 25.58
C ARG A 75 -5.73 -12.69 24.08
N ALA A 76 -6.42 -13.53 23.33
CA ALA A 76 -6.49 -13.41 21.89
C ALA A 76 -7.49 -12.32 21.48
N GLU A 77 -7.08 -11.48 20.55
CA GLU A 77 -7.93 -10.52 19.86
C GLU A 77 -8.01 -10.91 18.38
N GLU A 78 -9.22 -11.15 17.88
CA GLU A 78 -9.41 -11.47 16.47
C GLU A 78 -9.23 -10.22 15.60
N ARG A 79 -8.38 -10.32 14.59
CA ARG A 79 -8.18 -9.31 13.55
C ARG A 79 -8.37 -9.89 12.16
N ARG A 80 -8.62 -9.03 11.19
CA ARG A 80 -8.63 -9.38 9.77
C ARG A 80 -7.47 -8.71 9.08
N ILE A 81 -6.61 -9.52 8.49
CA ILE A 81 -5.48 -9.07 7.68
C ILE A 81 -5.63 -9.55 6.24
N GLU A 82 -4.87 -8.99 5.32
CA GLU A 82 -4.79 -9.50 3.96
C GLU A 82 -4.20 -10.91 3.98
N ALA A 83 -4.77 -11.80 3.17
CA ALA A 83 -4.20 -13.11 2.94
C ALA A 83 -3.01 -12.95 1.99
N GLY A 84 -1.90 -13.59 2.30
CA GLY A 84 -0.66 -13.52 1.52
C GLY A 84 0.17 -14.79 1.71
N ASP A 85 1.39 -14.75 1.24
CA ASP A 85 2.37 -15.76 1.59
C ASP A 85 2.70 -15.73 3.10
N PRO A 86 3.28 -16.79 3.67
CA PRO A 86 3.54 -16.87 5.11
C PRO A 86 4.37 -15.71 5.67
N LEU A 87 5.34 -15.19 4.90
CA LEU A 87 6.18 -14.08 5.35
C LEU A 87 5.38 -12.77 5.42
N ALA A 88 4.62 -12.45 4.38
CA ALA A 88 3.76 -11.26 4.36
C ALA A 88 2.71 -11.30 5.49
N VAL A 89 2.16 -12.49 5.77
CA VAL A 89 1.24 -12.69 6.89
C VAL A 89 1.96 -12.48 8.23
N ALA A 90 3.17 -13.00 8.42
CA ALA A 90 3.95 -12.81 9.64
C ALA A 90 4.27 -11.32 9.88
N GLU A 91 4.64 -10.58 8.84
CA GLU A 91 4.85 -9.13 8.90
C GLU A 91 3.56 -8.39 9.33
N ALA A 92 2.42 -8.75 8.73
CA ALA A 92 1.13 -8.15 9.08
C ALA A 92 0.70 -8.46 10.52
N LEU A 93 0.96 -9.68 11.01
CA LEU A 93 0.73 -10.07 12.40
C LEU A 93 1.56 -9.21 13.37
N LEU A 94 2.86 -9.06 13.09
CA LEU A 94 3.76 -8.24 13.91
C LEU A 94 3.39 -6.76 13.84
N ALA A 95 3.02 -6.25 12.67
CA ALA A 95 2.55 -4.88 12.52
C ALA A 95 1.29 -4.62 13.36
N GLY A 96 0.31 -5.53 13.33
CA GLY A 96 -0.89 -5.44 14.16
C GLY A 96 -0.58 -5.50 15.65
N LEU A 97 0.36 -6.34 16.06
CA LEU A 97 0.80 -6.45 17.45
C LEU A 97 1.50 -5.18 17.95
N LEU A 98 2.33 -4.56 17.10
CA LEU A 98 3.01 -3.30 17.40
C LEU A 98 2.06 -2.09 17.46
N GLN A 99 0.97 -2.11 16.71
CA GLN A 99 -0.10 -1.11 16.78
C GLN A 99 -0.82 -1.13 18.15
N GLY A 100 -0.84 -2.30 18.79
CA GLY A 100 -1.53 -2.51 20.06
C GLY A 100 -2.97 -3.00 19.91
N PRO A 101 -3.64 -3.27 21.05
CA PRO A 101 -5.00 -3.82 21.06
C PRO A 101 -6.05 -2.75 20.67
N GLU A 102 -7.17 -3.21 20.10
CA GLU A 102 -8.39 -2.42 19.90
C GLU A 102 -9.34 -2.55 21.09
N GLY A 103 -9.27 -3.69 21.78
CA GLY A 103 -10.09 -3.96 22.95
C GLY A 103 -9.66 -3.13 24.16
N ALA A 104 -10.62 -2.47 24.81
CA ALA A 104 -10.34 -1.59 25.96
C ALA A 104 -9.87 -2.34 27.24
N ASP A 105 -10.09 -3.65 27.30
CA ASP A 105 -9.69 -4.53 28.40
C ASP A 105 -8.35 -5.24 28.19
N LEU A 106 -7.64 -4.85 27.13
CA LEU A 106 -6.34 -5.37 26.75
C LEU A 106 -5.27 -4.29 26.80
N VAL A 107 -4.05 -4.70 27.05
CA VAL A 107 -2.89 -3.82 27.13
C VAL A 107 -1.78 -4.37 26.23
N SER A 108 -1.14 -3.47 25.47
CA SER A 108 0.04 -3.87 24.70
C SER A 108 1.18 -4.27 25.64
N PRO A 109 1.68 -5.49 25.54
CA PRO A 109 2.86 -5.89 26.31
C PRO A 109 4.17 -5.38 25.66
N ILE A 110 4.11 -4.88 24.43
CA ILE A 110 5.27 -4.36 23.71
C ILE A 110 5.45 -2.88 24.02
N PRO A 111 6.66 -2.42 24.37
CA PRO A 111 6.95 -1.02 24.62
C PRO A 111 6.64 -0.14 23.41
N LYS A 112 6.08 1.05 23.67
CA LYS A 112 5.82 2.02 22.61
C LYS A 112 7.11 2.44 21.89
N GLY A 113 7.03 2.62 20.59
CA GLY A 113 8.16 3.01 19.75
C GLY A 113 9.00 1.83 19.26
N THR A 114 8.73 0.60 19.73
CA THR A 114 9.35 -0.61 19.16
C THR A 114 9.00 -0.73 17.68
N ARG A 115 10.00 -1.00 16.85
CA ARG A 115 9.85 -1.23 15.41
C ARG A 115 10.34 -2.62 15.05
N LEU A 116 9.68 -3.25 14.09
CA LEU A 116 10.22 -4.41 13.39
C LEU A 116 11.29 -3.92 12.42
N LEU A 117 12.50 -4.46 12.52
CA LEU A 117 13.61 -4.16 11.62
C LEU A 117 13.73 -5.20 10.52
N HIS A 118 13.75 -6.48 10.91
CA HIS A 118 13.85 -7.58 9.96
C HIS A 118 13.03 -8.78 10.42
N LEU A 119 12.55 -9.55 9.46
CA LEU A 119 11.90 -10.84 9.68
C LEU A 119 12.42 -11.85 8.67
N PHE A 120 12.83 -13.00 9.16
CA PHE A 120 13.29 -14.10 8.33
C PHE A 120 12.79 -15.43 8.91
N VAL A 121 12.32 -16.34 8.05
CA VAL A 121 11.86 -17.68 8.45
C VAL A 121 12.73 -18.71 7.73
N THR A 122 13.32 -19.63 8.50
CA THR A 122 14.14 -20.71 7.96
C THR A 122 13.28 -21.87 7.48
N GLU A 123 13.86 -22.77 6.70
CA GLU A 123 13.21 -24.03 6.26
C GLU A 123 12.86 -24.95 7.44
N GLU A 124 13.60 -24.84 8.55
CA GLU A 124 13.35 -25.57 9.81
C GLU A 124 12.27 -24.94 10.68
N GLY A 125 11.54 -23.95 10.17
CA GLY A 125 10.42 -23.30 10.88
C GLY A 125 10.85 -22.36 12.01
N ILE A 126 12.06 -21.81 11.96
CA ILE A 126 12.50 -20.79 12.94
C ILE A 126 12.29 -19.40 12.35
N ALA A 127 11.44 -18.61 13.00
CA ALA A 127 11.29 -17.19 12.69
C ALA A 127 12.30 -16.37 13.50
N TYR A 128 13.21 -15.68 12.82
CA TYR A 128 14.09 -14.68 13.41
C TYR A 128 13.43 -13.31 13.27
N VAL A 129 13.10 -12.71 14.41
CA VAL A 129 12.36 -11.43 14.47
C VAL A 129 13.26 -10.40 15.12
N ASP A 130 13.71 -9.46 14.33
CA ASP A 130 14.64 -8.41 14.77
C ASP A 130 13.87 -7.12 15.05
N PHE A 131 13.98 -6.64 16.27
CA PHE A 131 13.36 -5.41 16.72
C PHE A 131 14.40 -4.33 17.01
N SER A 132 13.92 -3.09 16.98
CA SER A 132 14.71 -1.95 17.42
C SER A 132 14.95 -1.98 18.94
N SER A 133 15.94 -1.23 19.38
CA SER A 133 16.42 -1.20 20.78
C SER A 133 15.33 -0.88 21.80
N GLU A 134 14.24 -0.19 21.40
CA GLU A 134 13.14 0.19 22.28
C GLU A 134 12.45 -1.02 22.91
N LEU A 135 12.47 -2.19 22.25
CA LEU A 135 11.89 -3.43 22.81
C LEU A 135 12.52 -3.77 24.18
N SER A 136 13.80 -3.51 24.37
CA SER A 136 14.54 -3.73 25.61
C SER A 136 14.68 -2.44 26.42
N ALA A 137 15.18 -1.37 25.80
CA ALA A 137 15.53 -0.13 26.48
C ALA A 137 14.35 0.61 27.10
N SER A 138 13.15 0.50 26.48
CA SER A 138 11.91 1.10 26.97
C SER A 138 11.03 0.10 27.73
N HIS A 139 11.51 -1.13 27.95
CA HIS A 139 10.75 -2.16 28.65
C HIS A 139 10.67 -1.83 30.15
N PRO A 140 9.48 -1.93 30.78
CA PRO A 140 9.35 -1.64 32.22
C PRO A 140 10.12 -2.61 33.10
N GLY A 141 10.58 -3.75 32.55
CA GLY A 141 11.27 -4.80 33.29
C GLY A 141 10.34 -5.68 34.10
N GLY A 142 10.95 -6.67 34.77
CA GLY A 142 10.23 -7.64 35.58
C GLY A 142 9.83 -8.90 34.81
N ALA A 143 10.00 -10.07 35.47
CA ALA A 143 9.84 -11.38 34.83
C ALA A 143 8.43 -11.59 34.19
N ALA A 144 7.38 -11.11 34.84
CA ALA A 144 6.02 -11.25 34.32
C ALA A 144 5.81 -10.39 33.06
N ALA A 145 6.28 -9.13 33.06
CA ALA A 145 6.14 -8.25 31.91
C ALA A 145 7.00 -8.73 30.72
N GLU A 146 8.25 -9.13 30.97
CA GLU A 146 9.11 -9.68 29.92
C GLU A 146 8.53 -10.97 29.32
N ARG A 147 7.96 -11.85 30.15
CA ARG A 147 7.27 -13.06 29.69
C ARG A 147 6.07 -12.70 28.82
N SER A 148 5.26 -11.74 29.23
CA SER A 148 4.10 -11.30 28.45
C SER A 148 4.52 -10.73 27.08
N THR A 149 5.55 -9.89 27.03
CA THR A 149 6.10 -9.35 25.79
C THR A 149 6.58 -10.46 24.87
N LEU A 150 7.41 -11.36 25.38
CA LEU A 150 7.98 -12.46 24.61
C LEU A 150 6.87 -13.34 24.02
N TYR A 151 5.95 -13.81 24.87
CA TYR A 151 4.92 -14.74 24.42
C TYR A 151 3.76 -14.09 23.66
N ALA A 152 3.56 -12.80 23.76
CA ALA A 152 2.69 -12.09 22.82
C ALA A 152 3.22 -12.20 21.39
N ILE A 153 4.53 -12.03 21.17
CA ILE A 153 5.16 -12.18 19.88
C ILE A 153 5.17 -13.65 19.42
N VAL A 154 5.65 -14.54 20.27
CA VAL A 154 5.81 -15.96 19.97
C VAL A 154 4.48 -16.63 19.65
N ASN A 155 3.47 -16.46 20.52
CA ASN A 155 2.15 -17.06 20.31
C ASN A 155 1.43 -16.46 19.10
N THR A 156 1.56 -15.16 18.86
CA THR A 156 0.97 -14.52 17.68
C THR A 156 1.52 -15.14 16.39
N LEU A 157 2.80 -15.41 16.29
CA LEU A 157 3.37 -16.02 15.09
C LEU A 157 3.02 -17.50 14.96
N ILE A 158 3.32 -18.30 16.01
CA ILE A 158 3.20 -19.76 15.94
C ILE A 158 1.75 -20.21 15.81
N LEU A 159 0.82 -19.58 16.52
CA LEU A 159 -0.57 -20.02 16.52
C LEU A 159 -1.36 -19.57 15.28
N ASN A 160 -0.81 -18.68 14.47
CA ASN A 160 -1.40 -18.28 13.20
C ASN A 160 -0.74 -18.91 11.97
N LEU A 161 0.52 -19.32 12.08
CA LEU A 161 1.36 -19.79 10.97
C LEU A 161 1.98 -21.15 11.31
N LYS A 162 1.45 -22.21 10.70
CA LYS A 162 1.95 -23.59 10.89
C LYS A 162 3.38 -23.81 10.37
N GLU A 163 3.85 -22.91 9.53
CA GLU A 163 5.22 -22.88 8.97
C GLU A 163 6.23 -22.40 10.02
N ILE A 164 5.79 -21.80 11.14
CA ILE A 164 6.64 -21.30 12.21
C ILE A 164 6.45 -22.18 13.45
N GLU A 165 7.52 -22.88 13.83
CA GLU A 165 7.54 -23.74 15.02
C GLU A 165 8.21 -23.08 16.23
N ARG A 166 9.17 -22.18 15.97
CA ARG A 166 9.94 -21.48 16.99
C ARG A 166 10.22 -20.04 16.57
N VAL A 167 10.38 -19.17 17.55
CA VAL A 167 10.68 -17.75 17.31
C VAL A 167 11.94 -17.35 18.08
N GLN A 168 12.93 -16.79 17.39
CA GLN A 168 14.11 -16.17 17.95
C GLN A 168 13.94 -14.65 17.93
N ILE A 169 13.91 -14.05 19.10
CA ILE A 169 13.93 -12.58 19.22
C ILE A 169 15.37 -12.09 19.10
N MET A 170 15.53 -11.05 18.29
CA MET A 170 16.78 -10.32 18.14
C MET A 170 16.53 -8.83 18.41
N ILE A 171 17.56 -8.12 18.79
CA ILE A 171 17.52 -6.67 19.01
C ILE A 171 18.72 -6.05 18.29
N GLU A 172 18.44 -5.13 17.34
CA GLU A 172 19.46 -4.48 16.51
C GLU A 172 20.40 -5.51 15.83
N GLY A 173 19.80 -6.56 15.26
CA GLY A 173 20.49 -7.63 14.54
C GLY A 173 21.27 -8.60 15.43
N LYS A 174 21.10 -8.57 16.74
CA LYS A 174 21.89 -9.39 17.68
C LYS A 174 20.99 -10.19 18.63
N PRO A 175 21.30 -11.47 18.86
CA PRO A 175 20.68 -12.21 19.94
C PRO A 175 21.11 -11.60 21.28
N GLN A 176 20.15 -11.50 22.22
CA GLN A 176 20.40 -10.97 23.56
C GLN A 176 20.28 -12.09 24.59
N ALA A 177 20.96 -11.93 25.75
CA ALA A 177 20.85 -12.88 26.84
C ALA A 177 19.45 -12.86 27.48
N THR A 178 18.91 -11.67 27.71
CA THR A 178 17.57 -11.45 28.27
C THR A 178 16.87 -10.34 27.53
N LEU A 179 15.56 -10.25 27.66
CA LEU A 179 14.79 -9.16 27.07
C LEU A 179 15.06 -7.83 27.78
N ALA A 180 14.89 -7.80 29.13
CA ALA A 180 15.14 -6.64 29.95
C ALA A 180 15.68 -7.02 31.35
N GLY A 181 16.46 -8.11 31.44
CA GLY A 181 17.18 -8.51 32.63
C GLY A 181 16.71 -9.83 33.28
N HIS A 182 15.52 -10.34 32.99
CA HIS A 182 14.95 -11.51 33.70
C HIS A 182 14.70 -12.70 32.79
N PHE A 183 14.11 -12.49 31.61
CA PHE A 183 13.67 -13.61 30.78
C PHE A 183 14.71 -13.93 29.70
N ASP A 184 15.23 -15.16 29.73
CA ASP A 184 16.24 -15.64 28.76
C ASP A 184 15.66 -15.72 27.34
N ILE A 185 16.30 -15.03 26.40
CA ILE A 185 15.93 -15.01 24.97
C ILE A 185 17.09 -15.46 24.06
N ARG A 186 18.12 -16.11 24.61
CA ARG A 186 19.29 -16.58 23.82
C ARG A 186 18.93 -17.62 22.76
N HIS A 187 17.85 -18.38 23.01
CA HIS A 187 17.43 -19.48 22.15
C HIS A 187 16.00 -19.31 21.66
N PRO A 188 15.68 -19.85 20.47
CA PRO A 188 14.30 -19.81 19.95
C PRO A 188 13.31 -20.39 20.94
N LYS A 189 12.13 -19.77 21.02
CA LYS A 189 11.03 -20.16 21.92
C LYS A 189 9.89 -20.81 21.14
N THR A 190 9.24 -21.79 21.78
CA THR A 190 7.98 -22.37 21.32
C THR A 190 6.80 -21.64 21.96
N ALA A 191 5.57 -21.86 21.45
CA ALA A 191 4.38 -21.27 22.05
C ALA A 191 4.16 -21.71 23.51
N ASP A 192 3.70 -20.78 24.36
CA ASP A 192 3.26 -21.05 25.72
C ASP A 192 1.73 -20.88 25.81
N LEU A 193 1.01 -22.00 25.68
CA LEU A 193 -0.45 -22.03 25.77
C LEU A 193 -0.97 -21.87 27.20
N LEU A 194 -0.14 -22.12 28.20
CA LEU A 194 -0.53 -21.96 29.61
C LEU A 194 -0.69 -20.48 29.98
N LEU A 195 -0.10 -19.60 29.18
CA LEU A 195 -0.24 -18.15 29.35
C LEU A 195 -1.51 -17.60 28.70
N VAL A 196 -2.21 -18.37 27.87
CA VAL A 196 -3.41 -17.93 27.12
C VAL A 196 -4.68 -18.29 27.88
N ARG A 197 -5.61 -17.34 28.00
CA ARG A 197 -6.93 -17.54 28.62
C ARG A 197 -8.03 -16.80 27.86
#